data_8c31aca1dd76193f66773f6d60034235
#
_entry.id   8c31aca1dd76193f66773f6d60034235
#
_cell.length_a   1.000
_cell.length_b   1.000
_cell.length_c   1.000
_cell.angle_alpha   90.00
_cell.angle_beta   90.00
_cell.angle_gamma   90.00
#
_symmetry.space_group_name_H-M   'P 1'
#
loop_
_entity.id
_entity.type
_entity.pdbx_description
1 polymer ?
#
loop_
_entity_poly.entity_id
_entity_poly.type
_entity_poly.pdbx_seq_one_letter_code
_entity_poly.pdbx_strand_id
1 'polypeptide(L)'
;MIELRTPAEIEQMKPAGRFVADVLTRLAEAADVGVNLLELDALAHELIRERGAESCYIDYHPSFGAMPFGKVLCTSVNDAVLHGLPHDYVLRDGDLLSLDFAASVDGWVSDSAVSLVVGSPAQRDLDLIDTARRALDAGIAAARAGSRIGDISAAIAAVAHADGLSINTDFGGHGVGRTMHGDPHVPNNGRAGRGYPLKPGLVIAIEPWFLQSTDVLYTDRDGWTLRSGDGSRGAHMEHTIAITEDGPLVLTART
;
A
#
# COMPACT_ATOMS: atom_id res chain seq x y z
N MET A 1 3.68 19.74 -6.41
CA MET A 1 2.51 20.42 -7.06
C MET A 1 1.51 19.35 -7.44
N ILE A 2 0.21 19.52 -7.09
CA ILE A 2 -0.83 18.53 -7.39
C ILE A 2 -1.18 18.62 -8.89
N GLU A 3 -1.07 17.49 -9.59
CA GLU A 3 -1.40 17.36 -11.00
C GLU A 3 -2.73 16.65 -11.18
N LEU A 4 -3.54 17.11 -12.11
CA LEU A 4 -4.78 16.44 -12.51
C LEU A 4 -4.59 15.79 -13.86
N ARG A 5 -4.89 14.51 -13.98
CA ARG A 5 -4.78 13.74 -15.21
C ARG A 5 -6.03 13.90 -16.06
N THR A 6 -5.85 14.01 -17.34
CA THR A 6 -6.94 13.94 -18.30
C THR A 6 -7.54 12.52 -18.33
N PRO A 7 -8.78 12.33 -18.80
CA PRO A 7 -9.34 10.99 -18.98
C PRO A 7 -8.45 10.08 -19.85
N ALA A 8 -7.80 10.63 -20.88
CA ALA A 8 -6.90 9.87 -21.75
C ALA A 8 -5.64 9.41 -20.99
N GLU A 9 -5.08 10.23 -20.11
CA GLU A 9 -3.95 9.84 -19.25
C GLU A 9 -4.33 8.78 -18.24
N ILE A 10 -5.53 8.86 -17.64
CA ILE A 10 -6.06 7.81 -16.74
C ILE A 10 -6.16 6.47 -17.49
N GLU A 11 -6.63 6.47 -18.73
CA GLU A 11 -6.64 5.27 -19.58
C GLU A 11 -5.21 4.71 -19.79
N GLN A 12 -4.22 5.58 -19.96
CA GLN A 12 -2.81 5.19 -20.10
C GLN A 12 -2.21 4.65 -18.78
N MET A 13 -2.76 4.99 -17.62
CA MET A 13 -2.34 4.45 -16.32
C MET A 13 -2.88 3.04 -16.04
N LYS A 14 -3.98 2.64 -16.66
CA LYS A 14 -4.59 1.32 -16.42
C LYS A 14 -3.65 0.13 -16.66
N PRO A 15 -2.75 0.12 -17.68
CA PRO A 15 -1.78 -0.96 -17.84
C PRO A 15 -0.85 -1.14 -16.62
N ALA A 16 -0.38 -0.04 -16.01
CA ALA A 16 0.43 -0.10 -14.79
C ALA A 16 -0.38 -0.66 -13.61
N GLY A 17 -1.62 -0.16 -13.43
CA GLY A 17 -2.51 -0.65 -12.38
C GLY A 17 -2.81 -2.15 -12.47
N ARG A 18 -3.13 -2.63 -13.69
CA ARG A 18 -3.35 -4.07 -13.92
C ARG A 18 -2.10 -4.90 -13.68
N PHE A 19 -0.94 -4.40 -14.10
CA PHE A 19 0.34 -5.08 -13.88
C PHE A 19 0.66 -5.21 -12.39
N VAL A 20 0.53 -4.14 -11.61
CA VAL A 20 0.74 -4.16 -10.16
C VAL A 20 -0.23 -5.14 -9.48
N ALA A 21 -1.51 -5.13 -9.85
CA ALA A 21 -2.51 -6.04 -9.32
C ALA A 21 -2.17 -7.52 -9.64
N ASP A 22 -1.75 -7.82 -10.88
CA ASP A 22 -1.36 -9.18 -11.31
C ASP A 22 -0.11 -9.67 -10.56
N VAL A 23 0.91 -8.82 -10.43
CA VAL A 23 2.12 -9.15 -9.67
C VAL A 23 1.79 -9.48 -8.23
N LEU A 24 1.01 -8.64 -7.53
CA LEU A 24 0.62 -8.90 -6.15
C LEU A 24 -0.21 -10.17 -5.99
N THR A 25 -1.10 -10.47 -6.95
CA THR A 25 -1.86 -11.73 -6.94
C THR A 25 -0.92 -12.93 -7.05
N ARG A 26 0.02 -12.93 -7.99
CA ARG A 26 0.99 -14.01 -8.18
C ARG A 26 1.95 -14.16 -7.00
N LEU A 27 2.38 -13.05 -6.39
CA LEU A 27 3.22 -13.08 -5.19
C LEU A 27 2.47 -13.62 -3.98
N ALA A 28 1.19 -13.25 -3.81
CA ALA A 28 0.34 -13.78 -2.74
C ALA A 28 0.10 -15.29 -2.89
N GLU A 29 -0.10 -15.78 -4.13
CA GLU A 29 -0.22 -17.22 -4.44
C GLU A 29 1.10 -17.98 -4.21
N ALA A 30 2.25 -17.34 -4.44
CA ALA A 30 3.57 -17.93 -4.22
C ALA A 30 4.02 -17.92 -2.76
N ALA A 31 3.42 -17.06 -1.92
CA ALA A 31 3.79 -16.89 -0.51
C ALA A 31 3.22 -18.03 0.35
N ASP A 32 3.95 -19.14 0.43
CA ASP A 32 3.57 -20.32 1.21
C ASP A 32 4.62 -20.64 2.28
N VAL A 33 4.26 -21.54 3.21
CA VAL A 33 5.18 -22.04 4.24
C VAL A 33 6.43 -22.63 3.60
N GLY A 34 7.59 -22.19 4.03
CA GLY A 34 8.88 -22.63 3.50
C GLY A 34 9.46 -21.76 2.39
N VAL A 35 8.72 -20.80 1.86
CA VAL A 35 9.21 -19.85 0.85
C VAL A 35 10.04 -18.76 1.53
N ASN A 36 11.17 -18.38 0.91
CA ASN A 36 12.02 -17.30 1.40
C ASN A 36 11.57 -15.95 0.82
N LEU A 37 11.64 -14.87 1.62
CA LEU A 37 11.28 -13.53 1.14
C LEU A 37 12.13 -13.08 -0.06
N LEU A 38 13.38 -13.54 -0.15
CA LEU A 38 14.25 -13.27 -1.30
C LEU A 38 13.75 -13.97 -2.58
N GLU A 39 13.05 -15.09 -2.46
CA GLU A 39 12.42 -15.75 -3.62
C GLU A 39 11.22 -14.94 -4.14
N LEU A 40 10.43 -14.33 -3.24
CA LEU A 40 9.35 -13.44 -3.64
C LEU A 40 9.88 -12.17 -4.32
N ASP A 41 10.96 -11.57 -3.81
CA ASP A 41 11.64 -10.43 -4.45
C ASP A 41 12.19 -10.81 -5.83
N ALA A 42 12.79 -12.00 -5.97
CA ALA A 42 13.28 -12.52 -7.24
C ALA A 42 12.14 -12.74 -8.26
N LEU A 43 11.00 -13.28 -7.82
CA LEU A 43 9.82 -13.44 -8.66
C LEU A 43 9.28 -12.07 -9.14
N ALA A 44 9.22 -11.08 -8.25
CA ALA A 44 8.82 -9.72 -8.63
C ALA A 44 9.79 -9.12 -9.67
N HIS A 45 11.10 -9.31 -9.51
CA HIS A 45 12.11 -8.90 -10.50
C HIS A 45 11.89 -9.58 -11.87
N GLU A 46 11.56 -10.86 -11.89
CA GLU A 46 11.29 -11.59 -13.13
C GLU A 46 10.06 -11.02 -13.85
N LEU A 47 8.98 -10.79 -13.11
CA LEU A 47 7.74 -10.24 -13.66
C LEU A 47 7.92 -8.82 -14.21
N ILE A 48 8.68 -7.95 -13.53
CA ILE A 48 9.06 -6.61 -14.02
C ILE A 48 9.78 -6.75 -15.37
N ARG A 49 10.79 -7.63 -15.46
CA ARG A 49 11.57 -7.85 -16.67
C ARG A 49 10.72 -8.39 -17.82
N GLU A 50 9.87 -9.38 -17.56
CA GLU A 50 8.98 -9.98 -18.57
C GLU A 50 8.00 -8.96 -19.15
N ARG A 51 7.50 -8.06 -18.32
CA ARG A 51 6.57 -7.00 -18.74
C ARG A 51 7.29 -5.85 -19.45
N GLY A 52 8.60 -5.71 -19.28
CA GLY A 52 9.34 -4.50 -19.68
C GLY A 52 8.93 -3.28 -18.85
N ALA A 53 8.59 -3.50 -17.59
CA ALA A 53 8.26 -2.47 -16.61
C ALA A 53 9.53 -1.99 -15.88
N GLU A 54 9.40 -0.93 -15.09
CA GLU A 54 10.47 -0.38 -14.27
C GLU A 54 10.08 -0.45 -12.79
N SER A 55 11.03 -0.85 -11.92
CA SER A 55 10.84 -0.80 -10.47
C SER A 55 10.80 0.64 -9.99
N CYS A 56 9.85 0.95 -9.09
CA CYS A 56 9.83 2.23 -8.39
C CYS A 56 10.68 2.23 -7.12
N TYR A 57 11.12 1.06 -6.64
CA TYR A 57 11.78 0.92 -5.34
C TYR A 57 13.30 0.79 -5.41
N ILE A 58 13.86 0.10 -6.42
CA ILE A 58 15.25 -0.35 -6.39
C ILE A 58 16.26 0.79 -6.13
N ASP A 59 16.07 1.93 -6.78
CA ASP A 59 16.90 3.13 -6.62
C ASP A 59 16.24 4.21 -5.76
N TYR A 60 15.12 3.89 -5.12
CA TYR A 60 14.40 4.85 -4.29
C TYR A 60 15.21 5.20 -3.05
N HIS A 61 15.57 6.48 -2.94
CA HIS A 61 16.42 7.01 -1.87
C HIS A 61 15.89 8.37 -1.40
N PRO A 62 14.84 8.41 -0.60
CA PRO A 62 14.34 9.66 -0.02
C PRO A 62 15.31 10.20 1.03
N SER A 63 15.15 11.48 1.40
CA SER A 63 16.06 12.16 2.34
C SER A 63 16.11 11.54 3.74
N PHE A 64 15.11 10.75 4.12
CA PHE A 64 15.09 10.03 5.40
C PHE A 64 15.72 8.62 5.30
N GLY A 65 15.93 8.09 4.11
CA GLY A 65 16.55 6.77 3.91
C GLY A 65 18.07 6.86 4.02
N ALA A 66 18.67 5.94 4.80
CA ALA A 66 20.13 5.88 4.96
C ALA A 66 20.86 5.40 3.70
N MET A 67 20.19 4.62 2.87
CA MET A 67 20.68 4.03 1.60
C MET A 67 19.50 3.81 0.65
N PRO A 68 19.73 3.60 -0.65
CA PRO A 68 18.67 3.17 -1.57
C PRO A 68 17.99 1.90 -1.07
N PHE A 69 16.69 1.74 -1.36
CA PHE A 69 15.91 0.57 -0.92
C PHE A 69 16.51 -0.76 -1.42
N GLY A 70 16.99 -0.78 -2.67
CA GLY A 70 17.79 -1.87 -3.24
C GLY A 70 17.05 -3.18 -3.49
N LYS A 71 15.72 -3.18 -3.38
CA LYS A 71 14.80 -4.28 -3.63
C LYS A 71 13.66 -3.80 -4.51
N VAL A 72 12.84 -4.71 -5.04
CA VAL A 72 11.70 -4.34 -5.90
C VAL A 72 10.35 -4.59 -5.25
N LEU A 73 10.33 -5.14 -4.04
CA LEU A 73 9.14 -5.53 -3.29
C LEU A 73 9.34 -5.17 -1.81
N CYS A 74 8.33 -4.63 -1.13
CA CYS A 74 8.30 -4.62 0.32
C CYS A 74 7.65 -5.92 0.83
N THR A 75 8.31 -6.56 1.82
CA THR A 75 7.83 -7.78 2.49
C THR A 75 7.82 -7.55 3.99
N SER A 76 6.67 -7.18 4.55
CA SER A 76 6.54 -6.87 5.96
C SER A 76 5.90 -8.05 6.70
N VAL A 77 6.64 -8.69 7.63
CA VAL A 77 6.23 -9.91 8.32
C VAL A 77 5.94 -9.61 9.79
N ASN A 78 4.78 -10.01 10.27
CA ASN A 78 4.34 -9.96 11.66
C ASN A 78 4.36 -8.55 12.26
N ASP A 79 5.35 -8.22 13.10
CA ASP A 79 5.53 -6.92 13.73
C ASP A 79 6.13 -5.85 12.81
N ALA A 80 6.67 -6.23 11.66
CA ALA A 80 6.96 -5.31 10.58
C ALA A 80 5.65 -4.94 9.86
N VAL A 81 5.34 -3.65 9.73
CA VAL A 81 4.07 -3.21 9.14
C VAL A 81 4.24 -2.57 7.77
N LEU A 82 5.31 -1.82 7.56
CA LEU A 82 5.61 -1.12 6.31
C LEU A 82 7.09 -1.25 5.94
N HIS A 83 7.39 -1.07 4.66
CA HIS A 83 8.73 -0.94 4.11
C HIS A 83 9.67 -2.11 4.44
N GLY A 84 9.13 -3.30 4.74
CA GLY A 84 9.94 -4.48 5.07
C GLY A 84 10.87 -4.86 3.93
N LEU A 85 12.19 -4.82 4.17
CA LEU A 85 13.17 -5.25 3.19
C LEU A 85 13.16 -6.78 3.06
N PRO A 86 13.02 -7.35 1.84
CA PRO A 86 13.25 -8.75 1.60
C PRO A 86 14.65 -9.17 2.07
N HIS A 87 14.70 -10.14 2.95
CA HIS A 87 15.92 -10.67 3.54
C HIS A 87 15.85 -12.20 3.68
N ASP A 88 16.90 -12.83 4.15
CA ASP A 88 16.92 -14.29 4.36
C ASP A 88 16.03 -14.68 5.54
N TYR A 89 14.73 -14.75 5.24
CA TYR A 89 13.67 -15.22 6.15
C TYR A 89 12.78 -16.20 5.41
N VAL A 90 12.61 -17.37 5.99
CA VAL A 90 11.73 -18.43 5.49
C VAL A 90 10.36 -18.29 6.17
N LEU A 91 9.32 -18.09 5.37
CA LEU A 91 7.94 -17.96 5.83
C LEU A 91 7.49 -19.19 6.61
N ARG A 92 6.79 -18.95 7.71
CA ARG A 92 6.33 -19.96 8.66
C ARG A 92 4.82 -20.00 8.70
N ASP A 93 4.29 -21.14 9.13
CA ASP A 93 2.86 -21.29 9.39
C ASP A 93 2.36 -20.26 10.40
N GLY A 94 1.34 -19.50 10.01
CA GLY A 94 0.75 -18.43 10.81
C GLY A 94 1.47 -17.06 10.69
N ASP A 95 2.46 -16.88 9.83
CA ASP A 95 3.02 -15.54 9.56
C ASP A 95 1.97 -14.63 8.88
N LEU A 96 1.81 -13.42 9.41
CA LEU A 96 1.07 -12.36 8.73
C LEU A 96 2.06 -11.61 7.85
N LEU A 97 1.83 -11.63 6.53
CA LEU A 97 2.69 -11.01 5.53
C LEU A 97 1.94 -9.90 4.80
N SER A 98 2.52 -8.71 4.75
CA SER A 98 2.11 -7.65 3.85
C SER A 98 3.09 -7.55 2.68
N LEU A 99 2.55 -7.60 1.47
CA LEU A 99 3.26 -7.38 0.21
C LEU A 99 2.84 -6.04 -0.35
N ASP A 100 3.82 -5.20 -0.68
CA ASP A 100 3.60 -3.86 -1.20
C ASP A 100 4.51 -3.65 -2.41
N PHE A 101 3.91 -3.24 -3.54
CA PHE A 101 4.57 -3.25 -4.83
C PHE A 101 4.14 -2.07 -5.70
N ALA A 102 5.14 -1.27 -6.11
CA ALA A 102 4.98 -0.20 -7.09
C ALA A 102 5.84 -0.44 -8.34
N ALA A 103 5.26 -0.19 -9.50
CA ALA A 103 5.96 -0.28 -10.77
C ALA A 103 5.50 0.77 -11.78
N SER A 104 6.40 1.11 -12.70
CA SER A 104 6.13 1.97 -13.86
C SER A 104 5.96 1.13 -15.12
N VAL A 105 4.89 1.37 -15.85
CA VAL A 105 4.65 0.83 -17.19
C VAL A 105 4.42 2.00 -18.15
N ASP A 106 5.22 2.08 -19.19
CA ASP A 106 5.17 3.17 -20.17
C ASP A 106 5.28 4.56 -19.52
N GLY A 107 6.07 4.65 -18.44
CA GLY A 107 6.30 5.86 -17.65
C GLY A 107 5.11 6.29 -16.76
N TRP A 108 4.10 5.44 -16.55
CA TRP A 108 3.02 5.64 -15.59
C TRP A 108 3.17 4.68 -14.42
N VAL A 109 3.08 5.22 -13.21
CA VAL A 109 3.23 4.45 -11.96
C VAL A 109 1.87 4.04 -11.42
N SER A 110 1.83 2.86 -10.80
CA SER A 110 0.79 2.45 -9.86
C SER A 110 1.43 1.78 -8.66
N ASP A 111 0.75 1.87 -7.52
CA ASP A 111 1.15 1.34 -6.23
C ASP A 111 -0.01 0.60 -5.59
N SER A 112 0.27 -0.51 -4.90
CA SER A 112 -0.76 -1.27 -4.17
C SER A 112 -0.14 -2.22 -3.16
N ALA A 113 -0.90 -2.52 -2.09
CA ALA A 113 -0.50 -3.50 -1.09
C ALA A 113 -1.62 -4.48 -0.75
N VAL A 114 -1.21 -5.66 -0.26
CA VAL A 114 -2.10 -6.71 0.24
C VAL A 114 -1.48 -7.41 1.43
N SER A 115 -2.29 -7.74 2.42
CA SER A 115 -1.90 -8.59 3.54
C SER A 115 -2.59 -9.95 3.47
N LEU A 116 -1.86 -10.98 3.87
CA LEU A 116 -2.33 -12.37 3.95
C LEU A 116 -1.72 -13.07 5.15
N VAL A 117 -2.29 -14.20 5.54
CA VAL A 117 -1.67 -15.10 6.51
C VAL A 117 -1.16 -16.33 5.78
N VAL A 118 0.10 -16.68 6.01
CA VAL A 118 0.75 -17.86 5.45
C VAL A 118 0.33 -19.10 6.21
N GLY A 119 -0.19 -20.12 5.53
CA GLY A 119 -0.63 -21.36 6.16
C GLY A 119 -1.88 -21.19 7.03
N SER A 120 -1.82 -21.56 8.30
CA SER A 120 -2.96 -21.61 9.23
C SER A 120 -3.20 -20.27 9.93
N PRO A 121 -4.31 -19.54 9.64
CA PRO A 121 -4.53 -18.21 10.19
C PRO A 121 -5.03 -18.24 11.64
N ALA A 122 -4.54 -17.32 12.47
CA ALA A 122 -5.17 -16.96 13.72
C ALA A 122 -6.31 -15.95 13.46
N GLN A 123 -7.45 -16.10 14.17
CA GLN A 123 -8.62 -15.23 13.94
C GLN A 123 -8.29 -13.74 14.10
N ARG A 124 -7.48 -13.37 15.10
CA ARG A 124 -7.06 -11.99 15.34
C ARG A 124 -6.32 -11.36 14.16
N ASP A 125 -5.58 -12.16 13.38
CA ASP A 125 -4.83 -11.69 12.21
C ASP A 125 -5.78 -11.49 11.02
N LEU A 126 -6.77 -12.40 10.87
CA LEU A 126 -7.84 -12.23 9.89
C LEU A 126 -8.70 -10.99 10.21
N ASP A 127 -9.01 -10.74 11.47
CA ASP A 127 -9.77 -9.57 11.91
C ASP A 127 -9.00 -8.27 11.58
N LEU A 128 -7.69 -8.24 11.82
CA LEU A 128 -6.85 -7.10 11.51
C LEU A 128 -6.80 -6.81 9.99
N ILE A 129 -6.60 -7.86 9.17
CA ILE A 129 -6.63 -7.76 7.71
C ILE A 129 -8.01 -7.27 7.23
N ASP A 130 -9.10 -7.83 7.79
CA ASP A 130 -10.46 -7.41 7.45
C ASP A 130 -10.72 -5.95 7.80
N THR A 131 -10.22 -5.48 8.96
CA THR A 131 -10.32 -4.08 9.35
C THR A 131 -9.59 -3.17 8.35
N ALA A 132 -8.35 -3.51 7.95
CA ALA A 132 -7.59 -2.75 6.97
C ALA A 132 -8.32 -2.72 5.59
N ARG A 133 -8.86 -3.86 5.15
CA ARG A 133 -9.64 -3.96 3.91
C ARG A 133 -10.91 -3.09 3.97
N ARG A 134 -11.72 -3.20 5.04
CA ARG A 134 -12.93 -2.38 5.21
C ARG A 134 -12.62 -0.89 5.30
N ALA A 135 -11.50 -0.53 5.92
CA ALA A 135 -11.03 0.85 5.98
C ALA A 135 -10.65 1.37 4.58
N LEU A 136 -9.97 0.56 3.77
CA LEU A 136 -9.66 0.88 2.38
C LEU A 136 -10.94 1.07 1.57
N ASP A 137 -11.89 0.15 1.66
CA ASP A 137 -13.18 0.23 0.96
C ASP A 137 -13.96 1.50 1.35
N ALA A 138 -13.98 1.84 2.66
CA ALA A 138 -14.61 3.06 3.17
C ALA A 138 -13.92 4.34 2.65
N GLY A 139 -12.58 4.36 2.63
CA GLY A 139 -11.79 5.45 2.07
C GLY A 139 -12.07 5.65 0.58
N ILE A 140 -12.08 4.57 -0.20
CA ILE A 140 -12.42 4.58 -1.63
C ILE A 140 -13.84 5.09 -1.85
N ALA A 141 -14.82 4.60 -1.08
CA ALA A 141 -16.22 5.05 -1.21
C ALA A 141 -16.39 6.55 -0.92
N ALA A 142 -15.58 7.12 -0.01
CA ALA A 142 -15.56 8.55 0.30
C ALA A 142 -14.82 9.41 -0.75
N ALA A 143 -14.01 8.79 -1.61
CA ALA A 143 -13.15 9.45 -2.58
C ALA A 143 -13.94 9.92 -3.84
N ARG A 144 -14.87 10.85 -3.66
CA ARG A 144 -15.73 11.37 -4.74
C ARG A 144 -15.38 12.79 -5.12
N ALA A 145 -15.59 13.15 -6.38
CA ALA A 145 -15.49 14.53 -6.84
C ALA A 145 -16.34 15.48 -5.96
N GLY A 146 -15.76 16.58 -5.50
CA GLY A 146 -16.39 17.53 -4.60
C GLY A 146 -16.16 17.25 -3.10
N SER A 147 -15.76 16.05 -2.70
CA SER A 147 -15.29 15.72 -1.37
C SER A 147 -13.86 16.27 -1.15
N ARG A 148 -13.28 16.01 0.00
CA ARG A 148 -11.91 16.42 0.37
C ARG A 148 -11.09 15.23 0.89
N ILE A 149 -9.77 15.36 0.91
CA ILE A 149 -8.85 14.34 1.47
C ILE A 149 -9.28 13.93 2.89
N GLY A 150 -9.68 14.89 3.73
CA GLY A 150 -10.14 14.61 5.09
C GLY A 150 -11.41 13.77 5.17
N ASP A 151 -12.22 13.70 4.12
CA ASP A 151 -13.38 12.81 4.07
C ASP A 151 -12.93 11.35 3.91
N ILE A 152 -11.90 11.10 3.09
CA ILE A 152 -11.24 9.79 2.98
C ILE A 152 -10.64 9.39 4.33
N SER A 153 -9.82 10.28 4.92
CA SER A 153 -9.14 10.03 6.20
C SER A 153 -10.13 9.75 7.34
N ALA A 154 -11.24 10.49 7.40
CA ALA A 154 -12.27 10.30 8.42
C ALA A 154 -13.01 8.97 8.24
N ALA A 155 -13.26 8.54 6.99
CA ALA A 155 -13.90 7.26 6.69
C ALA A 155 -13.00 6.07 7.10
N ILE A 156 -11.71 6.14 6.79
CA ILE A 156 -10.70 5.16 7.23
C ILE A 156 -10.66 5.09 8.77
N ALA A 157 -10.53 6.24 9.43
CA ALA A 157 -10.41 6.33 10.87
C ALA A 157 -11.67 5.80 11.59
N ALA A 158 -12.86 6.03 11.04
CA ALA A 158 -14.10 5.54 11.62
C ALA A 158 -14.14 4.01 11.72
N VAL A 159 -13.63 3.30 10.70
CA VAL A 159 -13.53 1.83 10.70
C VAL A 159 -12.51 1.36 11.74
N ALA A 160 -11.31 1.92 11.75
CA ALA A 160 -10.26 1.54 12.71
C ALA A 160 -10.70 1.77 14.17
N HIS A 161 -11.28 2.92 14.48
CA HIS A 161 -11.76 3.24 15.82
C HIS A 161 -12.94 2.35 16.26
N ALA A 162 -13.83 1.95 15.35
CA ALA A 162 -14.93 1.03 15.66
C ALA A 162 -14.40 -0.35 16.09
N ASP A 163 -13.26 -0.77 15.57
CA ASP A 163 -12.58 -2.01 15.92
C ASP A 163 -11.53 -1.82 17.05
N GLY A 164 -11.47 -0.63 17.65
CA GLY A 164 -10.61 -0.33 18.80
C GLY A 164 -9.13 -0.15 18.47
N LEU A 165 -8.78 0.07 17.18
CA LEU A 165 -7.41 0.27 16.74
C LEU A 165 -6.99 1.75 16.87
N SER A 166 -5.73 1.97 17.24
CA SER A 166 -5.04 3.26 17.13
C SER A 166 -4.49 3.47 15.72
N ILE A 167 -4.33 4.74 15.30
CA ILE A 167 -3.86 5.07 13.97
C ILE A 167 -2.60 5.92 14.08
N ASN A 168 -1.49 5.41 13.55
CA ASN A 168 -0.29 6.21 13.34
C ASN A 168 -0.53 7.21 12.18
N THR A 169 0.03 8.39 12.28
CA THR A 169 -0.15 9.48 11.29
C THR A 169 1.13 9.89 10.57
N ASP A 170 2.23 9.16 10.78
CA ASP A 170 3.53 9.50 10.19
C ASP A 170 3.59 9.13 8.70
N PHE A 171 2.85 8.07 8.33
CA PHE A 171 2.76 7.56 6.95
C PHE A 171 1.31 7.44 6.50
N GLY A 172 1.11 7.45 5.20
CA GLY A 172 -0.21 7.33 4.59
C GLY A 172 -0.15 7.61 3.10
N GLY A 173 -1.29 7.51 2.42
CA GLY A 173 -1.42 7.63 0.98
C GLY A 173 -0.90 8.94 0.39
N HIS A 174 -0.76 8.94 -0.91
CA HIS A 174 -0.07 9.99 -1.65
C HIS A 174 -0.60 10.14 -3.07
N GLY A 175 -0.25 11.23 -3.74
CA GLY A 175 -0.47 11.36 -5.17
C GLY A 175 0.38 10.35 -5.94
N VAL A 176 -0.16 9.83 -7.04
CA VAL A 176 0.51 8.88 -7.95
C VAL A 176 0.41 9.39 -9.39
N GLY A 177 1.44 9.13 -10.21
CA GLY A 177 1.39 9.57 -11.60
C GLY A 177 2.63 9.17 -12.38
N ARG A 178 3.49 10.15 -12.70
CA ARG A 178 4.81 9.90 -13.32
C ARG A 178 5.87 9.56 -12.28
N THR A 179 5.57 9.80 -11.03
CA THR A 179 6.39 9.44 -9.86
C THR A 179 5.54 8.63 -8.89
N MET A 180 6.18 7.79 -8.10
CA MET A 180 5.53 6.98 -7.08
C MET A 180 4.87 7.87 -6.01
N HIS A 181 5.65 8.73 -5.37
CA HIS A 181 5.17 9.62 -4.33
C HIS A 181 5.05 11.06 -4.83
N GLY A 182 3.85 11.61 -4.72
CA GLY A 182 3.52 12.99 -5.04
C GLY A 182 2.48 13.59 -4.09
N ASP A 183 2.18 14.87 -4.29
CA ASP A 183 1.05 15.52 -3.62
C ASP A 183 -0.30 15.05 -4.19
N PRO A 184 -1.38 15.05 -3.39
CA PRO A 184 -1.43 15.39 -1.96
C PRO A 184 -1.13 14.18 -1.07
N HIS A 185 -0.71 14.43 0.17
CA HIS A 185 -0.71 13.41 1.23
C HIS A 185 -2.16 13.03 1.61
N VAL A 186 -2.40 11.72 1.82
CA VAL A 186 -3.70 11.14 2.17
C VAL A 186 -3.58 10.38 3.51
N PRO A 187 -3.67 11.06 4.64
CA PRO A 187 -3.47 10.42 5.94
C PRO A 187 -4.61 9.46 6.29
N ASN A 188 -4.31 8.41 7.06
CA ASN A 188 -5.29 7.42 7.54
C ASN A 188 -6.18 7.94 8.69
N ASN A 189 -5.86 9.10 9.26
CA ASN A 189 -6.68 9.79 10.25
C ASN A 189 -6.82 11.26 9.85
N GLY A 190 -8.02 11.81 10.00
CA GLY A 190 -8.27 13.17 9.60
C GLY A 190 -9.67 13.65 9.91
N ARG A 191 -9.94 14.91 9.56
CA ARG A 191 -11.21 15.57 9.85
C ARG A 191 -12.01 15.76 8.56
N ALA A 192 -13.23 15.24 8.51
CA ALA A 192 -14.16 15.42 7.39
C ALA A 192 -14.31 16.89 6.99
N GLY A 193 -14.42 17.14 5.69
CA GLY A 193 -14.53 18.48 5.11
C GLY A 193 -13.22 19.30 5.13
N ARG A 194 -12.08 18.70 5.41
CA ARG A 194 -10.76 19.36 5.44
C ARG A 194 -9.81 18.81 4.38
N GLY A 195 -8.72 19.50 4.16
CA GLY A 195 -7.69 19.13 3.20
C GLY A 195 -8.01 19.52 1.74
N TYR A 196 -7.22 19.00 0.84
CA TYR A 196 -7.32 19.30 -0.59
C TYR A 196 -8.67 18.80 -1.17
N PRO A 197 -9.34 19.59 -2.03
CA PRO A 197 -10.57 19.15 -2.66
C PRO A 197 -10.30 18.06 -3.71
N LEU A 198 -11.09 17.01 -3.69
CA LEU A 198 -11.03 15.94 -4.68
C LEU A 198 -11.67 16.42 -5.98
N LYS A 199 -10.85 16.46 -7.02
CA LYS A 199 -11.27 16.89 -8.37
C LYS A 199 -11.11 15.74 -9.34
N PRO A 200 -11.94 15.63 -10.38
CA PRO A 200 -11.72 14.69 -11.46
C PRO A 200 -10.32 14.84 -12.05
N GLY A 201 -9.66 13.73 -12.29
CA GLY A 201 -8.27 13.68 -12.73
C GLY A 201 -7.23 13.53 -11.62
N LEU A 202 -7.60 13.70 -10.35
CA LEU A 202 -6.68 13.40 -9.24
C LEU A 202 -6.48 11.88 -9.14
N VAL A 203 -5.22 11.44 -9.10
CA VAL A 203 -4.87 10.03 -8.89
C VAL A 203 -4.06 9.93 -7.59
N ILE A 204 -4.49 9.04 -6.70
CA ILE A 204 -3.92 8.87 -5.36
C ILE A 204 -3.82 7.39 -4.97
N ALA A 205 -2.85 7.06 -4.13
CA ALA A 205 -2.85 5.87 -3.31
C ALA A 205 -3.69 6.11 -2.05
N ILE A 206 -4.50 5.15 -1.67
CA ILE A 206 -5.18 5.07 -0.37
C ILE A 206 -4.68 3.79 0.27
N GLU A 207 -4.04 3.92 1.43
CA GLU A 207 -3.23 2.85 2.04
C GLU A 207 -3.44 2.74 3.56
N PRO A 208 -4.62 2.34 4.05
CA PRO A 208 -4.76 2.07 5.46
C PRO A 208 -3.87 0.91 5.91
N TRP A 209 -3.14 1.14 6.99
CA TRP A 209 -2.37 0.14 7.69
C TRP A 209 -2.54 0.32 9.19
N PHE A 210 -2.59 -0.79 9.91
CA PHE A 210 -2.86 -0.80 11.35
C PHE A 210 -2.00 -1.82 12.07
N LEU A 211 -1.74 -1.54 13.34
CA LEU A 211 -1.14 -2.45 14.30
C LEU A 211 -2.21 -2.92 15.29
N GLN A 212 -2.08 -4.14 15.82
CA GLN A 212 -3.10 -4.72 16.69
C GLN A 212 -3.31 -3.98 18.03
N SER A 213 -2.26 -3.37 18.59
CA SER A 213 -2.34 -2.84 19.97
C SER A 213 -1.61 -1.51 20.19
N THR A 214 -0.92 -0.96 19.20
CA THR A 214 -0.18 0.30 19.32
C THR A 214 -0.28 1.12 18.04
N ASP A 215 0.10 2.39 18.10
CA ASP A 215 0.36 3.26 16.94
C ASP A 215 1.83 3.72 16.90
N VAL A 216 2.66 3.21 17.81
CA VAL A 216 4.07 3.56 17.91
C VAL A 216 4.89 2.69 16.96
N LEU A 217 5.72 3.34 16.15
CA LEU A 217 6.68 2.71 15.24
C LEU A 217 8.12 2.98 15.64
N TYR A 218 9.01 2.09 15.24
CA TYR A 218 10.43 2.35 15.15
C TYR A 218 10.99 1.79 13.84
N THR A 219 12.08 2.41 13.35
CA THR A 219 12.81 1.91 12.19
C THR A 219 13.80 0.84 12.62
N ASP A 220 13.79 -0.31 11.96
CA ASP A 220 14.75 -1.39 12.19
C ASP A 220 16.17 -0.98 11.76
N ARG A 221 17.16 -1.81 12.15
CA ARG A 221 18.58 -1.57 11.86
C ARG A 221 18.94 -1.57 10.38
N ASP A 222 18.07 -2.13 9.53
CA ASP A 222 18.22 -2.08 8.08
C ASP A 222 17.97 -0.68 7.49
N GLY A 223 17.46 0.24 8.32
CA GLY A 223 17.18 1.64 7.95
C GLY A 223 15.88 1.85 7.17
N TRP A 224 15.07 0.80 6.94
CA TRP A 224 13.84 0.84 6.15
C TRP A 224 12.63 0.25 6.85
N THR A 225 12.75 -0.99 7.34
CA THR A 225 11.64 -1.72 7.92
C THR A 225 11.06 -0.99 9.13
N LEU A 226 9.77 -0.67 9.07
CA LEU A 226 9.03 -0.06 10.17
C LEU A 226 8.36 -1.15 11.00
N ARG A 227 8.68 -1.18 12.29
CA ARG A 227 8.18 -2.18 13.22
C ARG A 227 7.33 -1.56 14.31
N SER A 228 6.39 -2.35 14.79
CA SER A 228 5.58 -2.06 15.96
C SER A 228 6.42 -1.85 17.21
N GLY A 229 6.13 -0.79 17.97
CA GLY A 229 6.84 -0.47 19.22
C GLY A 229 6.64 -1.47 20.35
N ASP A 230 5.61 -2.32 20.28
CA ASP A 230 5.28 -3.33 21.30
C ASP A 230 5.34 -4.78 20.77
N GLY A 231 5.75 -4.99 19.53
CA GLY A 231 5.82 -6.30 18.89
C GLY A 231 4.47 -6.82 18.39
N SER A 232 3.41 -6.01 18.40
CA SER A 232 2.13 -6.39 17.82
C SER A 232 2.20 -6.48 16.29
N ARG A 233 1.34 -7.30 15.70
CA ARG A 233 1.32 -7.53 14.26
C ARG A 233 0.65 -6.38 13.52
N GLY A 234 1.06 -6.16 12.28
CA GLY A 234 0.52 -5.14 11.38
C GLY A 234 -0.09 -5.72 10.12
N ALA A 235 -1.10 -5.04 9.57
CA ALA A 235 -1.67 -5.31 8.24
C ALA A 235 -1.75 -4.02 7.43
N HIS A 236 -1.54 -4.13 6.13
CA HIS A 236 -1.53 -3.04 5.15
C HIS A 236 -2.36 -3.44 3.94
N MET A 237 -3.28 -2.59 3.55
CA MET A 237 -4.10 -2.75 2.34
C MET A 237 -4.07 -1.45 1.55
N GLU A 238 -3.89 -1.54 0.22
CA GLU A 238 -3.74 -0.35 -0.59
C GLU A 238 -4.28 -0.52 -1.99
N HIS A 239 -4.77 0.58 -2.55
CA HIS A 239 -5.07 0.74 -3.96
C HIS A 239 -4.69 2.12 -4.50
N THR A 240 -4.18 2.15 -5.74
CA THR A 240 -4.18 3.37 -6.56
C THR A 240 -5.55 3.55 -7.17
N ILE A 241 -6.12 4.75 -6.99
CA ILE A 241 -7.43 5.14 -7.54
C ILE A 241 -7.34 6.45 -8.32
N ALA A 242 -8.20 6.61 -9.31
CA ALA A 242 -8.45 7.88 -9.97
C ALA A 242 -9.82 8.45 -9.55
N ILE A 243 -9.87 9.74 -9.23
CA ILE A 243 -11.15 10.46 -9.04
C ILE A 243 -11.71 10.78 -10.41
N THR A 244 -12.94 10.33 -10.69
CA THR A 244 -13.66 10.64 -11.93
C THR A 244 -14.98 11.34 -11.64
N GLU A 245 -15.65 11.85 -12.67
CA GLU A 245 -17.00 12.43 -12.53
C GLU A 245 -18.04 11.40 -12.04
N ASP A 246 -17.85 10.13 -12.43
CA ASP A 246 -18.76 9.03 -12.06
C ASP A 246 -18.43 8.40 -10.70
N GLY A 247 -17.33 8.82 -10.07
CA GLY A 247 -16.84 8.33 -8.78
C GLY A 247 -15.39 7.80 -8.85
N PRO A 248 -14.92 7.13 -7.78
CA PRO A 248 -13.57 6.59 -7.75
C PRO A 248 -13.43 5.38 -8.69
N LEU A 249 -12.36 5.40 -9.50
CA LEU A 249 -11.96 4.29 -10.36
C LEU A 249 -10.72 3.61 -9.76
N VAL A 250 -10.84 2.37 -9.30
CA VAL A 250 -9.72 1.60 -8.78
C VAL A 250 -8.88 1.09 -9.95
N LEU A 251 -7.62 1.56 -10.06
CA LEU A 251 -6.70 1.17 -11.14
C LEU A 251 -6.00 -0.16 -10.85
N THR A 252 -5.80 -0.50 -9.59
CA THR A 252 -5.11 -1.71 -9.12
C THR A 252 -6.06 -2.78 -8.57
N ALA A 253 -7.33 -2.81 -9.06
CA ALA A 253 -8.29 -3.83 -8.64
C ALA A 253 -7.76 -5.24 -8.97
N ARG A 254 -7.76 -6.11 -7.98
CA ARG A 254 -7.47 -7.54 -8.11
C ARG A 254 -8.76 -8.29 -8.44
N THR A 255 -8.74 -9.13 -9.46
CA THR A 255 -9.89 -9.94 -9.92
C THR A 255 -9.75 -11.37 -9.43
#